data_2bc94844db42e5cc4599a9ec26282a14
#
_entry.id   2bc94844db42e5cc4599a9ec26282a14
#
_cell.length_a   1.000
_cell.length_b   1.000
_cell.length_c   1.000
_cell.angle_alpha   90.00
_cell.angle_beta   90.00
_cell.angle_gamma   90.00
#
_symmetry.space_group_name_H-M   'P 1'
#
loop_
_entity.id
_entity.type
_entity.pdbx_description
1 polymer ?
#
loop_
_entity_poly.entity_id
_entity_poly.type
_entity_poly.pdbx_seq_one_letter_code
_entity_poly.pdbx_strand_id
1 'polypeptide(L)'
;MDAEYFKNNISDELDGATCYVKRAIEIKAMSPDWAKMFLDMSAAELGHATKLWKMFEQYHKILEEKYKTVPEYIEKLYDEAAEEYAERSAKVKYMHEMYNK
;
A
#
# COMPACT_ATOMS: atom_id res chain seq x y z
N MET A 1 -6.23 11.34 14.35
CA MET A 1 -5.50 10.37 13.52
C MET A 1 -4.86 9.34 14.44
N ASP A 2 -5.11 8.07 14.21
CA ASP A 2 -4.67 6.99 15.08
C ASP A 2 -4.18 5.78 14.27
N ALA A 3 -3.81 4.70 14.98
CA ALA A 3 -3.28 3.50 14.35
C ALA A 3 -4.27 2.85 13.38
N GLU A 4 -5.57 2.87 13.69
CA GLU A 4 -6.60 2.31 12.83
C GLU A 4 -6.70 3.10 11.51
N TYR A 5 -6.59 4.42 11.59
CA TYR A 5 -6.58 5.27 10.40
C TYR A 5 -5.47 4.83 9.44
N PHE A 6 -4.24 4.70 9.95
CA PHE A 6 -3.10 4.31 9.12
C PHE A 6 -3.30 2.91 8.53
N LYS A 7 -3.64 1.94 9.38
CA LYS A 7 -3.82 0.56 8.92
C LYS A 7 -4.88 0.46 7.83
N ASN A 8 -6.05 1.07 8.06
CA ASN A 8 -7.17 0.99 7.12
C ASN A 8 -6.87 1.70 5.81
N ASN A 9 -6.24 2.87 5.86
CA ASN A 9 -5.93 3.62 4.64
C ASN A 9 -4.80 2.97 3.83
N ILE A 10 -3.80 2.39 4.49
CA ILE A 10 -2.76 1.60 3.80
C ILE A 10 -3.41 0.44 3.06
N SER A 11 -4.29 -0.29 3.73
CA SER A 11 -5.01 -1.41 3.13
C SER A 11 -5.84 -0.97 1.91
N ASP A 12 -6.59 0.13 2.04
CA ASP A 12 -7.41 0.66 0.95
C ASP A 12 -6.57 1.06 -0.26
N GLU A 13 -5.43 1.72 -0.04
CA GLU A 13 -4.54 2.11 -1.13
C GLU A 13 -3.92 0.88 -1.82
N LEU A 14 -3.55 -0.14 -1.05
CA LEU A 14 -3.04 -1.39 -1.62
C LEU A 14 -4.12 -2.12 -2.41
N ASP A 15 -5.38 -2.09 -1.95
CA ASP A 15 -6.51 -2.64 -2.71
C ASP A 15 -6.66 -1.93 -4.05
N GLY A 16 -6.59 -0.60 -4.05
CA GLY A 16 -6.66 0.19 -5.27
C GLY A 16 -5.53 -0.12 -6.24
N ALA A 17 -4.30 -0.16 -5.72
CA ALA A 17 -3.11 -0.47 -6.53
C ALA A 17 -3.24 -1.84 -7.20
N THR A 18 -3.68 -2.85 -6.43
CA THR A 18 -3.88 -4.21 -6.92
C THR A 18 -4.96 -4.26 -8.00
N CYS A 19 -6.10 -3.62 -7.73
CA CYS A 19 -7.23 -3.59 -8.65
C CYS A 19 -6.84 -2.97 -10.00
N TYR A 20 -6.18 -1.83 -9.98
CA TYR A 20 -5.81 -1.12 -11.20
C TYR A 20 -4.75 -1.85 -12.03
N VAL A 21 -3.74 -2.47 -11.41
CA VAL A 21 -2.75 -3.21 -12.19
C VAL A 21 -3.36 -4.47 -12.82
N LYS A 22 -4.27 -5.15 -12.12
CA LYS A 22 -5.00 -6.29 -12.69
C LYS A 22 -5.81 -5.85 -13.90
N ARG A 23 -6.51 -4.71 -13.78
CA ARG A 23 -7.30 -4.16 -14.88
C ARG A 23 -6.40 -3.80 -16.08
N ALA A 24 -5.23 -3.22 -15.82
CA ALA A 24 -4.28 -2.88 -16.88
C ALA A 24 -3.85 -4.13 -17.66
N ILE A 25 -3.52 -5.20 -16.94
CA ILE A 25 -3.11 -6.47 -17.59
C ILE A 25 -4.25 -7.04 -18.42
N GLU A 26 -5.47 -7.05 -17.89
CA GLU A 26 -6.65 -7.60 -18.57
C GLU A 26 -6.95 -6.90 -19.91
N ILE A 27 -6.82 -5.56 -19.96
CA ILE A 27 -7.28 -4.81 -21.11
C ILE A 27 -6.15 -4.41 -22.08
N LYS A 28 -4.92 -4.78 -21.79
CA LYS A 28 -3.76 -4.38 -22.57
C LYS A 28 -3.88 -4.70 -24.06
N ALA A 29 -4.38 -5.89 -24.39
CA ALA A 29 -4.56 -6.32 -25.79
C ALA A 29 -5.65 -5.52 -26.49
N MET A 30 -6.71 -5.16 -25.76
CA MET A 30 -7.84 -4.43 -26.34
C MET A 30 -7.56 -2.93 -26.50
N SER A 31 -6.96 -2.31 -25.47
CA SER A 31 -6.64 -0.89 -25.47
C SER A 31 -5.35 -0.62 -24.68
N PRO A 32 -4.22 -0.59 -25.37
CA PRO A 32 -2.93 -0.25 -24.72
C PRO A 32 -2.97 1.11 -24.02
N ASP A 33 -3.68 2.09 -24.57
CA ASP A 33 -3.77 3.43 -23.99
C ASP A 33 -4.53 3.41 -22.65
N TRP A 34 -5.66 2.73 -22.59
CA TRP A 34 -6.41 2.59 -21.35
C TRP A 34 -5.63 1.76 -20.33
N ALA A 35 -4.97 0.71 -20.79
CA ALA A 35 -4.13 -0.12 -19.91
C ALA A 35 -3.05 0.72 -19.25
N LYS A 36 -2.41 1.63 -20.00
CA LYS A 36 -1.39 2.52 -19.46
C LYS A 36 -1.98 3.47 -18.40
N MET A 37 -3.18 3.98 -18.62
CA MET A 37 -3.87 4.82 -17.64
C MET A 37 -4.13 4.06 -16.34
N PHE A 38 -4.62 2.82 -16.41
CA PHE A 38 -4.81 1.99 -15.23
C PHE A 38 -3.49 1.67 -14.52
N LEU A 39 -2.43 1.43 -15.30
CA LEU A 39 -1.10 1.19 -14.73
C LEU A 39 -0.61 2.41 -13.94
N ASP A 40 -0.79 3.60 -14.49
CA ASP A 40 -0.42 4.85 -13.82
C ASP A 40 -1.24 5.07 -12.55
N MET A 41 -2.53 4.74 -12.58
CA MET A 41 -3.40 4.82 -11.39
C MET A 41 -2.94 3.83 -10.30
N SER A 42 -2.54 2.63 -10.70
CA SER A 42 -1.98 1.64 -9.78
C SER A 42 -0.72 2.16 -9.10
N ALA A 43 0.20 2.74 -9.88
CA ALA A 43 1.45 3.29 -9.36
C ALA A 43 1.18 4.45 -8.38
N ALA A 44 0.20 5.30 -8.67
CA ALA A 44 -0.20 6.39 -7.78
C ALA A 44 -0.72 5.87 -6.43
N GLU A 45 -1.60 4.86 -6.47
CA GLU A 45 -2.14 4.24 -5.25
C GLU A 45 -1.03 3.59 -4.41
N LEU A 46 -0.09 2.90 -5.06
CA LEU A 46 1.05 2.31 -4.38
C LEU A 46 1.92 3.39 -3.72
N GLY A 47 2.11 4.51 -4.39
CA GLY A 47 2.83 5.66 -3.84
C GLY A 47 2.16 6.23 -2.59
N HIS A 48 0.83 6.29 -2.59
CA HIS A 48 0.05 6.73 -1.43
C HIS A 48 0.22 5.75 -0.26
N ALA A 49 0.16 4.45 -0.53
CA ALA A 49 0.37 3.43 0.51
C ALA A 49 1.76 3.58 1.13
N THR A 50 2.78 3.82 0.32
CA THR A 50 4.17 3.99 0.78
C THR A 50 4.29 5.21 1.70
N LYS A 51 3.67 6.32 1.34
CA LYS A 51 3.69 7.53 2.16
C LYS A 51 2.98 7.32 3.49
N LEU A 52 1.82 6.67 3.46
CA LEU A 52 1.06 6.36 4.67
C LEU A 52 1.82 5.40 5.58
N TRP A 53 2.51 4.42 5.00
CA TRP A 53 3.34 3.50 5.76
C TRP A 53 4.48 4.25 6.47
N LYS A 54 5.17 5.14 5.77
CA LYS A 54 6.23 5.96 6.37
C LYS A 54 5.71 6.83 7.51
N MET A 55 4.51 7.41 7.36
CA MET A 55 3.87 8.17 8.42
C MET A 55 3.57 7.28 9.64
N PHE A 56 3.10 6.06 9.40
CA PHE A 56 2.82 5.12 10.48
C PHE A 56 4.09 4.72 11.23
N GLU A 57 5.19 4.50 10.52
CA GLU A 57 6.48 4.23 11.14
C GLU A 57 6.90 5.40 12.06
N GLN A 58 6.73 6.63 11.59
CA GLN A 58 7.03 7.82 12.38
C GLN A 58 6.12 7.95 13.60
N TYR A 59 4.82 7.69 13.43
CA TYR A 59 3.86 7.70 14.52
C TYR A 59 4.22 6.69 15.60
N HIS A 60 4.56 5.48 15.20
CA HIS A 60 5.00 4.41 16.11
C HIS A 60 6.24 4.83 16.89
N LYS A 61 7.21 5.41 16.21
CA LYS A 61 8.44 5.89 16.83
C LYS A 61 8.19 7.01 17.84
N ILE A 62 7.30 7.94 17.51
CA ILE A 62 6.91 9.02 18.44
C ILE A 62 6.30 8.43 19.72
N LEU A 63 5.44 7.42 19.59
CA LEU A 63 4.83 6.78 20.75
C LEU A 63 5.86 6.07 21.63
N GLU A 64 6.83 5.37 21.01
CA GLU A 64 7.91 4.71 21.75
C GLU A 64 8.73 5.71 22.55
N GLU A 65 9.12 6.82 21.93
CA GLU A 65 9.94 7.85 22.56
C GLU A 65 9.19 8.57 23.68
N LYS A 66 7.88 8.85 23.47
CA LYS A 66 7.09 9.61 24.43
C LYS A 66 6.66 8.80 25.64
N TYR A 67 6.25 7.55 25.42
CA TYR A 67 5.66 6.72 26.47
C TYR A 67 6.54 5.53 26.88
N LYS A 68 7.69 5.35 26.22
CA LYS A 68 8.66 4.25 26.40
C LYS A 68 8.11 2.87 26.05
N THR A 69 6.79 2.71 26.05
CA THR A 69 6.13 1.51 25.59
C THR A 69 4.96 1.91 24.71
N VAL A 70 4.71 1.12 23.64
CA VAL A 70 3.56 1.33 22.77
C VAL A 70 2.43 0.42 23.25
N PRO A 71 1.18 0.93 23.37
CA PRO A 71 0.06 0.07 23.75
C PRO A 71 -0.03 -1.16 22.87
N GLU A 72 -0.37 -2.30 23.46
CA GLU A 72 -0.40 -3.59 22.77
C GLU A 72 -1.28 -3.59 21.53
N TYR A 73 -2.46 -2.95 21.59
CA TYR A 73 -3.35 -2.92 20.43
C TYR A 73 -2.78 -2.13 19.27
N ILE A 74 -1.98 -1.09 19.54
CA ILE A 74 -1.30 -0.31 18.50
C ILE A 74 -0.16 -1.12 17.90
N GLU A 75 0.62 -1.84 18.73
CA GLU A 75 1.66 -2.74 18.25
C GLU A 75 1.09 -3.79 17.31
N LYS A 76 -0.05 -4.36 17.65
CA LYS A 76 -0.72 -5.36 16.82
C LYS A 76 -1.10 -4.78 15.46
N LEU A 77 -1.72 -3.60 15.45
CA LEU A 77 -2.10 -2.95 14.19
C LEU A 77 -0.89 -2.57 13.35
N TYR A 78 0.18 -2.13 14.01
CA TYR A 78 1.43 -1.77 13.34
C TYR A 78 2.07 -3.00 12.69
N ASP A 79 2.17 -4.11 13.42
CA ASP A 79 2.73 -5.35 12.90
C ASP A 79 1.90 -5.90 11.73
N GLU A 80 0.58 -5.86 11.84
CA GLU A 80 -0.32 -6.28 10.76
C GLU A 80 -0.14 -5.40 9.52
N ALA A 81 -0.02 -4.08 9.70
CA ALA A 81 0.19 -3.15 8.59
C ALA A 81 1.56 -3.37 7.94
N ALA A 82 2.60 -3.62 8.74
CA ALA A 82 3.95 -3.89 8.23
C ALA A 82 3.96 -5.12 7.34
N GLU A 83 3.33 -6.21 7.79
CA GLU A 83 3.25 -7.46 7.05
C GLU A 83 2.46 -7.27 5.76
N GLU A 84 1.28 -6.67 5.86
CA GLU A 84 0.42 -6.42 4.70
C GLU A 84 1.12 -5.53 3.67
N TYR A 85 1.75 -4.45 4.12
CA TYR A 85 2.45 -3.55 3.23
C TYR A 85 3.60 -4.26 2.50
N ALA A 86 4.42 -5.02 3.23
CA ALA A 86 5.55 -5.74 2.65
C ALA A 86 5.10 -6.74 1.58
N GLU A 87 4.11 -7.56 1.90
CA GLU A 87 3.62 -8.59 0.98
C GLU A 87 2.89 -8.02 -0.22
N ARG A 88 1.97 -7.09 0.01
CA ARG A 88 1.10 -6.58 -1.05
C ARG A 88 1.81 -5.59 -1.96
N SER A 89 2.72 -4.76 -1.43
CA SER A 89 3.50 -3.86 -2.26
C SER A 89 4.44 -4.64 -3.19
N ALA A 90 5.05 -5.70 -2.69
CA ALA A 90 5.89 -6.59 -3.51
C ALA A 90 5.08 -7.24 -4.62
N LYS A 91 3.86 -7.70 -4.32
CA LYS A 91 2.98 -8.32 -5.30
C LYS A 91 2.56 -7.33 -6.39
N VAL A 92 2.21 -6.11 -6.01
CA VAL A 92 1.84 -5.07 -6.98
C VAL A 92 3.03 -4.77 -7.91
N LYS A 93 4.23 -4.63 -7.35
CA LYS A 93 5.45 -4.40 -8.15
C LYS A 93 5.72 -5.54 -9.12
N TYR A 94 5.54 -6.78 -8.67
CA TYR A 94 5.65 -7.94 -9.53
C TYR A 94 4.65 -7.89 -10.69
N MET A 95 3.41 -7.51 -10.42
CA MET A 95 2.39 -7.39 -11.46
C MET A 95 2.70 -6.27 -12.46
N HIS A 96 3.33 -5.18 -12.02
CA HIS A 96 3.84 -4.14 -12.91
C HIS A 96 4.92 -4.70 -13.86
N GLU A 97 5.80 -5.55 -13.34
CA GLU A 97 6.81 -6.22 -14.17
C GLU A 97 6.15 -7.15 -15.19
N MET A 98 5.14 -7.89 -14.78
CA MET A 98 4.38 -8.76 -15.69
C MET A 98 3.69 -7.97 -16.79
N TYR A 99 3.16 -6.79 -16.47
CA TYR A 99 2.55 -5.91 -17.47
C TYR A 99 3.58 -5.52 -18.56
N ASN A 100 4.82 -5.24 -18.15
CA ASN A 100 5.87 -4.78 -19.07
C ASN A 100 6.47 -5.90 -19.94
N LYS A 101 6.10 -7.11 -19.70
CA LYS A 101 6.50 -8.25 -20.55
C LYS A 101 5.46 -8.49 -21.64
#